data_95e4b5c48a1f9116d66fa4eebbbc43fc
#
_entry.id   95e4b5c48a1f9116d66fa4eebbbc43fc
#
_cell.length_a   1.000
_cell.length_b   1.000
_cell.length_c   1.000
_cell.angle_alpha   90.00
_cell.angle_beta   90.00
_cell.angle_gamma   90.00
#
_symmetry.space_group_name_H-M   'P 1'
#
loop_
_entity.id
_entity.type
_entity.pdbx_description
1 polymer ?
#
loop_
_entity_poly.entity_id
_entity_poly.type
_entity_poly.pdbx_seq_one_letter_code
_entity_poly.pdbx_strand_id
1 'polypeptide(L)'
;MNTIIKNLLFCFMLLILSACDEQNKTTNKETELVPKSAIEQINRQISEVPEDVGVHYYGLEQNLQRYSPLTQVNDGNVHQLKPSWVLSLGDNRGQQTQPLVINGVMYITSHNATYAVDARSGRQIWKSIIQYPAETLTCCGVTNRGATWYDDVLYRATPDNRLLALNPKDGKTIWEKRTAEIEFGYSMTSAPLVANNVVITGVAGGEFGARGFLDGWDPKTGEHLWRFHTIPKPGEKGSESWQGDEWEHGGGPTWLIGSYDKELDLVYWGVGNKSPWNMREGAKDNLYTQSMLAIRPKTGELIWHYQFTPNDGFDYDAVNDPILTEIEVDGKQRKVLIQANRNGFFYVLDRSNGKLLRANKFVDKVTWADGIDIETGRPIISERVKNMIKTGETTEIWPSAFGGKNLAPMSYSPTTGLAYANTFNIGWYYTPVKQEYKKGVFYVGAKFEWILPDEPKGYLKAID
;
A
#
# COMPACT_ATOMS: atom_id res chain seq x y z
N MET A 1 -32.70 -6.81 3.39
CA MET A 1 -31.57 -6.09 2.80
C MET A 1 -30.19 -6.70 3.13
N ASN A 2 -30.11 -7.59 4.12
CA ASN A 2 -28.82 -8.23 4.52
C ASN A 2 -28.44 -9.51 3.75
N THR A 3 -29.31 -10.03 2.90
CA THR A 3 -29.08 -11.33 2.21
C THR A 3 -28.43 -11.16 0.84
N ILE A 4 -28.62 -10.02 0.19
CA ILE A 4 -28.11 -9.77 -1.17
C ILE A 4 -26.60 -9.43 -1.15
N ILE A 5 -26.13 -8.74 -0.12
CA ILE A 5 -24.69 -8.37 -0.01
C ILE A 5 -23.83 -9.58 0.35
N LYS A 6 -24.33 -10.52 1.14
CA LYS A 6 -23.62 -11.77 1.44
C LYS A 6 -23.43 -12.68 0.22
N ASN A 7 -24.37 -12.68 -0.70
CA ASN A 7 -24.30 -13.55 -1.88
C ASN A 7 -23.38 -13.02 -2.98
N LEU A 8 -23.15 -11.71 -3.08
CA LEU A 8 -22.22 -11.15 -4.07
C LEU A 8 -20.75 -11.34 -3.68
N LEU A 9 -20.41 -11.30 -2.39
CA LEU A 9 -19.04 -11.60 -1.95
C LEU A 9 -18.72 -13.11 -2.07
N PHE A 10 -19.71 -13.99 -1.93
CA PHE A 10 -19.53 -15.45 -2.01
C PHE A 10 -19.39 -15.95 -3.46
N CYS A 11 -20.02 -15.30 -4.45
CA CYS A 11 -19.88 -15.67 -5.87
C CYS A 11 -18.49 -15.33 -6.46
N PHE A 12 -17.78 -14.33 -5.95
CA PHE A 12 -16.46 -13.99 -6.47
C PHE A 12 -15.36 -14.95 -6.01
N MET A 13 -15.59 -15.69 -4.94
CA MET A 13 -14.67 -16.72 -4.43
C MET A 13 -14.86 -18.09 -5.10
N LEU A 14 -16.02 -18.35 -5.72
CA LEU A 14 -16.37 -19.64 -6.33
C LEU A 14 -15.95 -19.80 -7.80
N LEU A 15 -15.60 -18.72 -8.50
CA LEU A 15 -15.20 -18.79 -9.91
C LEU A 15 -13.71 -19.14 -10.13
N ILE A 16 -12.93 -19.30 -9.07
CA ILE A 16 -11.52 -19.75 -9.15
C ILE A 16 -11.36 -21.24 -8.79
N LEU A 17 -12.40 -21.91 -8.31
CA LEU A 17 -12.31 -23.29 -7.80
C LEU A 17 -12.86 -24.39 -8.74
N SER A 18 -13.30 -24.06 -9.96
CA SER A 18 -13.89 -25.09 -10.86
C SER A 18 -12.99 -25.56 -12.00
N ALA A 19 -11.67 -25.47 -11.86
CA ALA A 19 -10.73 -25.95 -12.88
C ALA A 19 -9.73 -27.02 -12.40
N CYS A 20 -9.99 -27.73 -11.32
CA CYS A 20 -9.15 -28.87 -10.89
C CYS A 20 -9.98 -29.95 -10.23
N ASP A 21 -10.71 -30.72 -11.02
CA ASP A 21 -11.14 -32.05 -10.59
C ASP A 21 -11.33 -32.96 -11.81
N GLU A 22 -10.24 -33.56 -12.25
CA GLU A 22 -10.24 -34.85 -12.93
C GLU A 22 -8.81 -35.41 -13.04
N GLN A 23 -8.68 -36.63 -12.54
CA GLN A 23 -7.57 -37.54 -12.68
C GLN A 23 -6.57 -37.63 -11.51
N ASN A 24 -7.00 -38.37 -10.51
CA ASN A 24 -6.09 -39.08 -9.62
C ASN A 24 -6.13 -40.62 -9.98
N LYS A 25 -5.15 -41.07 -10.69
CA LYS A 25 -4.75 -42.49 -10.68
C LYS A 25 -3.26 -42.57 -10.35
N THR A 26 -3.04 -43.07 -9.17
CA THR A 26 -1.79 -43.39 -8.51
C THR A 26 -0.83 -44.23 -9.33
N THR A 27 0.40 -43.73 -9.48
CA THR A 27 1.58 -44.61 -9.52
C THR A 27 2.62 -44.01 -8.56
N ASN A 28 2.88 -44.71 -7.47
CA ASN A 28 4.03 -44.46 -6.59
C ASN A 28 5.32 -44.61 -7.40
N LYS A 29 5.93 -43.45 -7.73
CA LYS A 29 7.36 -43.39 -8.02
C LYS A 29 8.00 -42.65 -6.85
N GLU A 30 8.89 -43.31 -6.16
CA GLU A 30 9.78 -42.72 -5.18
C GLU A 30 10.43 -41.48 -5.79
N THR A 31 10.19 -40.33 -5.15
CA THR A 31 10.82 -39.06 -5.52
C THR A 31 12.29 -39.20 -5.19
N GLU A 32 13.15 -39.32 -6.18
CA GLU A 32 14.60 -39.26 -6.01
C GLU A 32 14.95 -37.96 -5.26
N LEU A 33 15.46 -38.10 -4.07
CA LEU A 33 16.01 -37.04 -3.26
C LEU A 33 17.14 -36.38 -4.05
N VAL A 34 17.14 -35.03 -4.07
CA VAL A 34 18.18 -34.22 -4.72
C VAL A 34 19.56 -34.79 -4.33
N PRO A 35 20.44 -35.07 -5.31
CA PRO A 35 21.77 -35.64 -5.04
C PRO A 35 22.54 -34.83 -4.02
N LYS A 36 23.20 -35.45 -3.07
CA LYS A 36 24.03 -34.80 -2.06
C LYS A 36 25.04 -33.81 -2.68
N SER A 37 25.59 -34.14 -3.84
CA SER A 37 26.49 -33.29 -4.60
C SER A 37 25.87 -31.97 -5.08
N ALA A 38 24.57 -31.96 -5.40
CA ALA A 38 23.86 -30.73 -5.79
C ALA A 38 23.61 -29.85 -4.54
N ILE A 39 23.33 -30.46 -3.40
CA ILE A 39 23.17 -29.74 -2.11
C ILE A 39 24.51 -29.16 -1.68
N GLU A 40 25.62 -29.89 -1.84
CA GLU A 40 26.98 -29.39 -1.54
C GLU A 40 27.42 -28.27 -2.48
N GLN A 41 27.03 -28.34 -3.77
CA GLN A 41 27.31 -27.29 -4.73
C GLN A 41 26.51 -26.01 -4.45
N ILE A 42 25.24 -26.15 -4.06
CA ILE A 42 24.39 -25.05 -3.61
C ILE A 42 24.96 -24.44 -2.32
N ASN A 43 25.39 -25.27 -1.36
CA ASN A 43 25.97 -24.80 -0.13
C ASN A 43 27.32 -24.09 -0.31
N ARG A 44 28.16 -24.47 -1.30
CA ARG A 44 29.36 -23.72 -1.65
C ARG A 44 29.05 -22.37 -2.28
N GLN A 45 28.09 -22.29 -3.19
CA GLN A 45 27.68 -21.02 -3.80
C GLN A 45 27.06 -20.05 -2.79
N ILE A 46 26.36 -20.56 -1.77
CA ILE A 46 25.81 -19.74 -0.68
C ILE A 46 26.88 -19.23 0.28
N SER A 47 28.01 -19.97 0.45
CA SER A 47 29.12 -19.53 1.32
C SER A 47 29.97 -18.38 0.75
N GLU A 48 29.78 -18.05 -0.54
CA GLU A 48 30.47 -16.94 -1.22
C GLU A 48 29.64 -15.65 -1.25
N VAL A 49 28.39 -15.68 -0.72
CA VAL A 49 27.56 -14.47 -0.59
C VAL A 49 28.11 -13.63 0.57
N PRO A 50 28.39 -12.33 0.36
CA PRO A 50 28.82 -11.45 1.45
C PRO A 50 27.86 -11.52 2.63
N GLU A 51 28.39 -11.44 3.86
CA GLU A 51 27.61 -11.62 5.11
C GLU A 51 26.39 -10.70 5.29
N ASP A 52 26.24 -9.66 4.45
CA ASP A 52 25.24 -8.61 4.59
C ASP A 52 24.26 -8.49 3.41
N VAL A 53 23.95 -9.58 2.73
CA VAL A 53 22.93 -9.57 1.66
C VAL A 53 21.58 -10.01 2.22
N GLY A 54 21.01 -9.16 3.07
CA GLY A 54 19.68 -9.37 3.64
C GLY A 54 18.60 -8.51 2.97
N VAL A 55 17.34 -8.78 3.28
CA VAL A 55 16.20 -7.91 3.00
C VAL A 55 15.84 -7.20 4.29
N HIS A 56 16.48 -6.05 4.53
CA HIS A 56 16.40 -5.32 5.80
C HIS A 56 15.17 -4.40 5.87
N TYR A 57 14.65 -3.98 4.72
CA TYR A 57 13.54 -3.03 4.64
C TYR A 57 12.41 -3.58 3.76
N TYR A 58 11.19 -3.16 4.07
CA TYR A 58 10.10 -3.28 3.11
C TYR A 58 10.48 -2.53 1.82
N GLY A 59 10.31 -3.16 0.66
CA GLY A 59 10.72 -2.57 -0.62
C GLY A 59 12.19 -2.73 -0.95
N LEU A 60 12.95 -3.59 -0.23
CA LEU A 60 14.40 -3.83 -0.26
C LEU A 60 15.18 -2.66 0.34
N GLU A 61 14.84 -1.43 -0.03
CA GLU A 61 15.42 -0.18 0.40
C GLU A 61 14.32 0.82 0.82
N GLN A 62 14.68 1.83 1.61
CA GLN A 62 13.72 2.86 2.06
C GLN A 62 13.26 3.81 0.93
N ASN A 63 13.90 3.77 -0.23
CA ASN A 63 13.49 4.44 -1.46
C ASN A 63 12.38 3.70 -2.23
N LEU A 64 12.02 2.49 -1.82
CA LEU A 64 10.99 1.62 -2.38
C LEU A 64 11.19 1.23 -3.86
N GLN A 65 12.42 1.28 -4.39
CA GLN A 65 12.69 0.90 -5.78
C GLN A 65 12.47 -0.59 -6.05
N ARG A 66 12.57 -1.44 -5.02
CA ARG A 66 12.50 -2.93 -5.15
C ARG A 66 13.47 -3.48 -6.18
N TYR A 67 14.59 -2.81 -6.31
CA TYR A 67 15.71 -3.20 -7.17
C TYR A 67 16.73 -3.98 -6.34
N SER A 68 17.01 -5.21 -6.76
CA SER A 68 18.08 -6.02 -6.18
C SER A 68 19.36 -5.88 -7.01
N PRO A 69 20.49 -5.53 -6.40
CA PRO A 69 21.79 -5.49 -7.11
C PRO A 69 22.40 -6.88 -7.31
N LEU A 70 21.75 -7.95 -6.84
CA LEU A 70 22.24 -9.32 -6.94
C LEU A 70 22.20 -9.80 -8.38
N THR A 71 23.27 -10.47 -8.85
CA THR A 71 23.46 -10.91 -10.23
C THR A 71 23.48 -12.43 -10.39
N GLN A 72 23.36 -13.19 -9.30
CA GLN A 72 23.38 -14.66 -9.33
C GLN A 72 22.21 -15.23 -10.16
N VAL A 73 21.04 -14.57 -10.12
CA VAL A 73 19.92 -14.88 -10.99
C VAL A 73 19.88 -13.87 -12.13
N ASN A 74 19.89 -14.35 -13.36
CA ASN A 74 19.91 -13.55 -14.57
C ASN A 74 19.14 -14.25 -15.70
N ASP A 75 19.06 -13.62 -16.88
CA ASP A 75 18.35 -14.14 -18.05
C ASP A 75 18.88 -15.49 -18.55
N GLY A 76 20.17 -15.76 -18.34
CA GLY A 76 20.80 -17.04 -18.73
C GLY A 76 20.45 -18.22 -17.81
N ASN A 77 19.96 -17.98 -16.60
CA ASN A 77 19.73 -19.05 -15.62
C ASN A 77 18.39 -19.02 -14.91
N VAL A 78 17.59 -17.96 -15.05
CA VAL A 78 16.29 -17.81 -14.35
C VAL A 78 15.33 -18.96 -14.60
N HIS A 79 15.39 -19.58 -15.81
CA HIS A 79 14.58 -20.75 -16.18
C HIS A 79 14.96 -22.03 -15.42
N GLN A 80 16.09 -22.04 -14.73
CA GLN A 80 16.59 -23.17 -13.93
C GLN A 80 16.17 -23.08 -12.45
N LEU A 81 15.53 -21.98 -12.02
CA LEU A 81 15.07 -21.80 -10.66
C LEU A 81 14.08 -22.90 -10.28
N LYS A 82 14.29 -23.45 -9.08
CA LYS A 82 13.42 -24.45 -8.46
C LYS A 82 13.12 -24.06 -7.03
N PRO A 83 11.93 -24.40 -6.50
CA PRO A 83 11.65 -24.23 -5.08
C PRO A 83 12.67 -25.00 -4.23
N SER A 84 13.31 -24.33 -3.28
CA SER A 84 14.22 -24.97 -2.32
C SER A 84 13.42 -25.59 -1.16
N TRP A 85 12.36 -24.92 -0.75
CA TRP A 85 11.43 -25.39 0.29
C TRP A 85 10.08 -24.67 0.16
N VAL A 86 9.08 -25.18 0.85
CA VAL A 86 7.73 -24.59 0.96
C VAL A 86 7.29 -24.62 2.41
N LEU A 87 6.76 -23.50 2.89
CA LEU A 87 6.20 -23.36 4.24
C LEU A 87 4.73 -22.98 4.15
N SER A 88 3.86 -23.79 4.76
CA SER A 88 2.46 -23.40 4.97
C SER A 88 2.34 -22.52 6.22
N LEU A 89 1.74 -21.34 6.08
CA LEU A 89 1.45 -20.44 7.20
C LEU A 89 0.19 -20.87 7.99
N GLY A 90 -0.57 -21.87 7.48
CA GLY A 90 -1.80 -22.33 8.09
C GLY A 90 -2.98 -21.36 7.96
N ASP A 91 -2.91 -20.47 6.99
CA ASP A 91 -3.95 -19.47 6.69
C ASP A 91 -4.13 -19.37 5.17
N ASN A 92 -5.37 -19.55 4.69
CA ASN A 92 -5.73 -19.50 3.27
C ASN A 92 -6.24 -18.13 2.82
N ARG A 93 -6.26 -17.11 3.70
CA ARG A 93 -6.61 -15.74 3.35
C ARG A 93 -5.47 -15.09 2.58
N GLY A 94 -5.78 -14.04 1.82
CA GLY A 94 -4.79 -13.33 1.01
C GLY A 94 -3.58 -12.85 1.84
N GLN A 95 -2.38 -13.28 1.43
CA GLN A 95 -1.12 -12.85 2.04
C GLN A 95 -0.53 -11.71 1.21
N GLN A 96 -0.25 -10.57 1.86
CA GLN A 96 0.30 -9.36 1.21
C GLN A 96 1.65 -8.95 1.82
N THR A 97 2.20 -9.80 2.67
CA THR A 97 3.45 -9.52 3.38
C THR A 97 4.65 -9.60 2.44
N GLN A 98 5.61 -8.70 2.66
CA GLN A 98 6.97 -8.86 2.15
C GLN A 98 7.85 -9.39 3.30
N PRO A 99 8.47 -10.56 3.15
CA PRO A 99 9.39 -11.08 4.15
C PRO A 99 10.64 -10.21 4.30
N LEU A 100 11.15 -10.10 5.52
CA LEU A 100 12.50 -9.59 5.80
C LEU A 100 13.46 -10.77 5.93
N VAL A 101 14.72 -10.60 5.54
CA VAL A 101 15.76 -11.62 5.73
C VAL A 101 16.96 -10.96 6.38
N ILE A 102 17.24 -11.35 7.63
CA ILE A 102 18.29 -10.76 8.45
C ILE A 102 19.14 -11.88 9.00
N ASN A 103 20.43 -11.87 8.69
CA ASN A 103 21.39 -12.88 9.19
C ASN A 103 20.90 -14.34 8.98
N GLY A 104 20.32 -14.63 7.81
CA GLY A 104 19.81 -15.95 7.46
C GLY A 104 18.48 -16.35 8.11
N VAL A 105 17.83 -15.47 8.87
CA VAL A 105 16.49 -15.66 9.41
C VAL A 105 15.50 -14.84 8.59
N MET A 106 14.46 -15.52 8.09
CA MET A 106 13.35 -14.88 7.38
C MET A 106 12.19 -14.60 8.34
N TYR A 107 11.77 -13.33 8.43
CA TYR A 107 10.64 -12.90 9.24
C TYR A 107 9.44 -12.65 8.32
N ILE A 108 8.36 -13.38 8.57
CA ILE A 108 7.12 -13.35 7.77
C ILE A 108 5.97 -12.97 8.69
N THR A 109 5.08 -12.09 8.23
CA THR A 109 3.86 -11.75 8.96
C THR A 109 2.63 -12.27 8.23
N SER A 110 1.64 -12.71 8.98
CA SER A 110 0.25 -12.83 8.55
C SER A 110 -0.61 -11.85 9.34
N HIS A 111 -1.91 -11.81 9.11
CA HIS A 111 -2.79 -10.89 9.84
C HIS A 111 -2.70 -11.10 11.37
N ASN A 112 -2.50 -12.33 11.84
CA ASN A 112 -2.51 -12.68 13.26
C ASN A 112 -1.24 -13.39 13.75
N ALA A 113 -0.20 -13.51 12.94
CA ALA A 113 1.02 -14.17 13.38
C ALA A 113 2.27 -13.53 12.79
N THR A 114 3.39 -13.71 13.51
CA THR A 114 4.75 -13.46 13.01
C THR A 114 5.53 -14.75 13.10
N TYR A 115 6.27 -15.06 12.06
CA TYR A 115 7.09 -16.26 11.95
C TYR A 115 8.55 -15.86 11.79
N ALA A 116 9.46 -16.55 12.49
CA ALA A 116 10.86 -16.59 12.14
C ALA A 116 11.17 -17.98 11.55
N VAL A 117 11.82 -17.97 10.41
CA VAL A 117 12.08 -19.15 9.61
C VAL A 117 13.55 -19.13 9.20
N ASP A 118 14.23 -20.26 9.30
CA ASP A 118 15.54 -20.44 8.71
C ASP A 118 15.44 -20.28 7.19
N ALA A 119 16.07 -19.26 6.63
CA ALA A 119 15.89 -18.89 5.23
C ALA A 119 16.43 -19.95 4.24
N ARG A 120 17.35 -20.83 4.67
CA ARG A 120 17.93 -21.89 3.84
C ARG A 120 17.07 -23.13 3.78
N SER A 121 16.48 -23.53 4.92
CA SER A 121 15.78 -24.79 5.07
C SER A 121 14.25 -24.67 5.13
N GLY A 122 13.71 -23.47 5.32
CA GLY A 122 12.28 -23.26 5.55
C GLY A 122 11.80 -23.73 6.93
N ARG A 123 12.71 -24.17 7.81
CA ARG A 123 12.36 -24.64 9.16
C ARG A 123 11.90 -23.49 10.03
N GLN A 124 10.72 -23.59 10.60
CA GLN A 124 10.21 -22.60 11.56
C GLN A 124 11.08 -22.61 12.83
N ILE A 125 11.61 -21.43 13.20
CA ILE A 125 12.37 -21.20 14.43
C ILE A 125 11.40 -20.88 15.57
N TRP A 126 10.52 -19.90 15.35
CA TRP A 126 9.45 -19.55 16.27
C TRP A 126 8.24 -19.00 15.52
N LYS A 127 7.09 -18.99 16.21
CA LYS A 127 5.83 -18.37 15.77
C LYS A 127 5.23 -17.60 16.94
N SER A 128 4.94 -16.33 16.76
CA SER A 128 4.22 -15.48 17.71
C SER A 128 2.80 -15.25 17.19
N ILE A 129 1.79 -15.59 17.98
CA ILE A 129 0.37 -15.45 17.62
C ILE A 129 -0.20 -14.22 18.32
N ILE A 130 -0.95 -13.43 17.57
CA ILE A 130 -1.63 -12.24 18.04
C ILE A 130 -3.12 -12.52 18.13
N GLN A 131 -3.68 -12.33 19.31
CA GLN A 131 -5.12 -12.35 19.53
C GLN A 131 -5.66 -10.93 19.41
N TYR A 132 -6.75 -10.76 18.69
CA TYR A 132 -7.51 -9.50 18.60
C TYR A 132 -9.01 -9.77 18.56
N PRO A 133 -9.84 -8.77 18.94
CA PRO A 133 -11.29 -8.94 19.02
C PRO A 133 -11.91 -9.35 17.68
N ALA A 134 -12.92 -10.23 17.73
CA ALA A 134 -13.61 -10.68 16.53
C ALA A 134 -14.40 -9.57 15.82
N GLU A 135 -14.79 -8.55 16.57
CA GLU A 135 -15.47 -7.33 16.11
C GLU A 135 -14.52 -6.30 15.46
N THR A 136 -13.23 -6.60 15.33
CA THR A 136 -12.28 -5.72 14.64
C THR A 136 -12.76 -5.43 13.23
N LEU A 137 -13.04 -4.16 12.96
CA LEU A 137 -13.53 -3.70 11.67
C LEU A 137 -12.38 -3.54 10.67
N THR A 138 -12.53 -4.12 9.50
CA THR A 138 -11.61 -3.92 8.35
C THR A 138 -12.43 -3.78 7.08
N CYS A 139 -12.09 -2.83 6.20
CA CYS A 139 -12.89 -2.60 5.00
C CYS A 139 -12.85 -3.79 4.03
N CYS A 140 -11.68 -4.35 3.81
CA CYS A 140 -11.36 -5.18 2.67
C CYS A 140 -10.75 -6.53 3.07
N GLY A 141 -11.11 -7.02 4.23
CA GLY A 141 -10.57 -8.23 4.87
C GLY A 141 -9.35 -7.97 5.73
N VAL A 142 -9.06 -8.94 6.59
CA VAL A 142 -7.90 -8.84 7.50
C VAL A 142 -6.62 -9.13 6.73
N THR A 143 -5.65 -8.21 6.82
CA THR A 143 -4.36 -8.33 6.15
C THR A 143 -3.23 -7.73 6.97
N ASN A 144 -2.01 -8.12 6.66
CA ASN A 144 -0.79 -7.47 7.15
C ASN A 144 0.24 -7.49 6.02
N ARG A 145 0.93 -6.36 5.80
CA ARG A 145 1.85 -6.19 4.67
C ARG A 145 3.31 -6.29 5.05
N GLY A 146 3.62 -6.63 6.29
CA GLY A 146 4.99 -6.85 6.70
C GLY A 146 5.33 -6.28 8.08
N ALA A 147 6.59 -6.38 8.40
CA ALA A 147 7.22 -5.83 9.59
C ALA A 147 8.42 -4.99 9.18
N THR A 148 9.03 -4.29 10.14
CA THR A 148 10.24 -3.50 9.94
C THR A 148 11.27 -3.90 11.00
N TRP A 149 12.49 -4.08 10.55
CA TRP A 149 13.65 -4.31 11.42
C TRP A 149 14.37 -3.00 11.71
N TYR A 150 14.67 -2.75 12.96
CA TYR A 150 15.51 -1.64 13.36
C TYR A 150 16.13 -1.88 14.75
N ASP A 151 17.44 -1.69 14.91
CA ASP A 151 18.18 -1.78 16.17
C ASP A 151 17.87 -3.09 16.95
N ASP A 152 17.97 -4.23 16.25
CA ASP A 152 17.69 -5.57 16.78
C ASP A 152 16.28 -5.76 17.36
N VAL A 153 15.30 -5.01 16.85
CA VAL A 153 13.88 -5.12 17.19
C VAL A 153 13.05 -5.25 15.92
N LEU A 154 12.02 -6.08 15.98
CA LEU A 154 11.06 -6.27 14.90
C LEU A 154 9.74 -5.54 15.24
N TYR A 155 9.39 -4.52 14.46
CA TYR A 155 8.16 -3.75 14.63
C TYR A 155 7.09 -4.22 13.67
N ARG A 156 5.87 -4.44 14.17
CA ARG A 156 4.71 -4.75 13.34
C ARG A 156 3.45 -4.08 13.84
N ALA A 157 2.57 -3.74 12.90
CA ALA A 157 1.20 -3.29 13.17
C ALA A 157 0.21 -4.47 13.22
N THR A 158 -0.94 -4.27 13.87
CA THR A 158 -2.01 -5.27 13.97
C THR A 158 -3.35 -4.72 13.47
N PRO A 159 -4.28 -5.58 13.01
CA PRO A 159 -5.60 -5.14 12.55
C PRO A 159 -6.42 -4.39 13.60
N ASP A 160 -6.19 -4.65 14.89
CA ASP A 160 -6.85 -3.99 16.03
C ASP A 160 -6.09 -2.76 16.57
N ASN A 161 -5.27 -2.12 15.72
CA ASN A 161 -4.58 -0.87 15.99
C ASN A 161 -3.55 -0.93 17.12
N ARG A 162 -2.78 -2.01 17.23
CA ARG A 162 -1.61 -2.06 18.09
C ARG A 162 -0.33 -2.04 17.28
N LEU A 163 0.64 -1.26 17.74
CA LEU A 163 2.03 -1.35 17.32
C LEU A 163 2.78 -2.23 18.31
N LEU A 164 3.43 -3.27 17.82
CA LEU A 164 4.19 -4.22 18.61
C LEU A 164 5.67 -4.09 18.28
N ALA A 165 6.51 -4.06 19.32
CA ALA A 165 7.95 -4.32 19.22
C ALA A 165 8.23 -5.76 19.72
N LEU A 166 8.80 -6.58 18.87
CA LEU A 166 9.07 -7.99 19.15
C LEU A 166 10.55 -8.26 19.24
N ASN A 167 10.94 -9.11 20.18
CA ASN A 167 12.28 -9.67 20.25
C ASN A 167 12.46 -10.66 19.08
N PRO A 168 13.41 -10.43 18.16
CA PRO A 168 13.55 -11.28 16.98
C PRO A 168 14.08 -12.69 17.29
N LYS A 169 14.67 -12.92 18.46
CA LYS A 169 15.21 -14.23 18.86
C LYS A 169 14.14 -15.23 19.25
N ASP A 170 13.04 -14.75 19.86
CA ASP A 170 11.98 -15.63 20.41
C ASP A 170 10.55 -15.17 20.11
N GLY A 171 10.36 -14.03 19.42
CA GLY A 171 9.06 -13.48 19.04
C GLY A 171 8.25 -12.90 20.21
N LYS A 172 8.82 -12.76 21.41
CA LYS A 172 8.13 -12.16 22.55
C LYS A 172 7.99 -10.66 22.40
N THR A 173 6.86 -10.12 22.85
CA THR A 173 6.62 -8.68 22.86
C THR A 173 7.51 -8.00 23.89
N ILE A 174 8.29 -7.02 23.42
CA ILE A 174 9.09 -6.11 24.25
C ILE A 174 8.19 -5.01 24.81
N TRP A 175 7.42 -4.37 23.91
CA TRP A 175 6.39 -3.40 24.25
C TRP A 175 5.28 -3.43 23.19
N GLU A 176 4.10 -2.95 23.60
CA GLU A 176 2.95 -2.75 22.69
C GLU A 176 2.25 -1.44 23.01
N LYS A 177 1.72 -0.78 21.98
CA LYS A 177 0.98 0.47 22.10
C LYS A 177 -0.27 0.44 21.22
N ARG A 178 -1.40 0.88 21.77
CA ARG A 178 -2.63 1.09 21.01
C ARG A 178 -2.62 2.48 20.37
N THR A 179 -2.97 2.56 19.08
CA THR A 179 -2.94 3.80 18.30
C THR A 179 -4.34 4.41 18.15
N ALA A 180 -5.38 3.58 18.02
CA ALA A 180 -6.75 4.01 17.78
C ALA A 180 -7.77 2.97 18.27
N GLU A 181 -9.02 3.38 18.39
CA GLU A 181 -10.13 2.51 18.80
C GLU A 181 -10.77 1.83 17.59
N ILE A 182 -10.98 0.50 17.70
CA ILE A 182 -11.51 -0.33 16.60
C ILE A 182 -12.94 0.01 16.20
N GLU A 183 -13.74 0.50 17.15
CA GLU A 183 -15.15 0.80 16.96
C GLU A 183 -15.45 1.96 16.00
N PHE A 184 -14.42 2.78 15.68
CA PHE A 184 -14.50 3.83 14.66
C PHE A 184 -14.10 3.35 13.27
N GLY A 185 -13.77 2.07 13.11
CA GLY A 185 -13.35 1.49 11.85
C GLY A 185 -11.86 1.63 11.54
N TYR A 186 -11.05 2.09 12.49
CA TYR A 186 -9.60 2.10 12.33
C TYR A 186 -9.02 0.69 12.28
N SER A 187 -8.02 0.48 11.43
CA SER A 187 -7.19 -0.71 11.42
C SER A 187 -5.78 -0.38 10.91
N MET A 188 -4.80 -1.20 11.24
CA MET A 188 -3.43 -1.02 10.75
C MET A 188 -3.01 -2.22 9.92
N THR A 189 -2.68 -1.98 8.66
CA THR A 189 -2.41 -3.02 7.67
C THR A 189 -1.03 -2.94 7.03
N SER A 190 -0.33 -1.79 7.13
CA SER A 190 1.01 -1.59 6.58
C SER A 190 2.12 -2.08 7.51
N ALA A 191 3.30 -2.33 6.95
CA ALA A 191 4.52 -2.36 7.73
C ALA A 191 4.79 -0.95 8.30
N PRO A 192 5.28 -0.81 9.55
CA PRO A 192 5.82 0.46 10.04
C PRO A 192 7.04 0.91 9.21
N LEU A 193 7.30 2.21 9.14
CA LEU A 193 8.53 2.76 8.58
C LEU A 193 9.41 3.27 9.72
N VAL A 194 10.71 2.98 9.70
CA VAL A 194 11.65 3.62 10.62
C VAL A 194 12.48 4.66 9.88
N ALA A 195 12.36 5.91 10.29
CA ALA A 195 13.08 7.05 9.71
C ALA A 195 13.70 7.91 10.81
N ASN A 196 14.98 8.22 10.71
CA ASN A 196 15.71 9.06 11.66
C ASN A 196 15.41 8.70 13.14
N ASN A 197 15.49 7.41 13.50
CA ASN A 197 15.23 6.89 14.86
C ASN A 197 13.79 7.19 15.37
N VAL A 198 12.79 7.16 14.47
CA VAL A 198 11.36 7.22 14.79
C VAL A 198 10.64 6.11 14.04
N VAL A 199 9.85 5.32 14.74
CA VAL A 199 8.92 4.36 14.12
C VAL A 199 7.66 5.09 13.71
N ILE A 200 7.32 5.08 12.42
CA ILE A 200 6.16 5.79 11.88
C ILE A 200 5.11 4.78 11.44
N THR A 201 3.87 5.02 11.82
CA THR A 201 2.72 4.18 11.50
C THR A 201 1.60 4.97 10.87
N GLY A 202 0.91 4.36 9.91
CA GLY A 202 -0.33 4.87 9.33
C GLY A 202 -1.53 4.00 9.71
N VAL A 203 -2.73 4.47 9.36
CA VAL A 203 -4.00 3.80 9.65
C VAL A 203 -4.87 3.67 8.41
N ALA A 204 -5.69 2.61 8.36
CA ALA A 204 -6.82 2.44 7.47
C ALA A 204 -8.11 2.90 8.16
N GLY A 205 -9.22 2.94 7.42
CA GLY A 205 -10.55 3.24 7.96
C GLY A 205 -11.28 4.37 7.22
N GLY A 206 -10.75 4.81 6.06
CA GLY A 206 -11.38 5.84 5.25
C GLY A 206 -12.83 5.50 4.93
N GLU A 207 -13.15 4.28 4.57
CA GLU A 207 -14.50 3.81 4.24
C GLU A 207 -15.49 3.86 5.41
N PHE A 208 -15.00 4.01 6.64
CA PHE A 208 -15.82 4.21 7.83
C PHE A 208 -15.90 5.67 8.26
N GLY A 209 -15.30 6.60 7.49
CA GLY A 209 -15.19 7.99 7.86
C GLY A 209 -14.23 8.24 9.03
N ALA A 210 -13.31 7.31 9.28
CA ALA A 210 -12.29 7.49 10.30
C ALA A 210 -11.30 8.59 9.87
N ARG A 211 -11.06 9.56 10.74
CA ARG A 211 -10.13 10.67 10.49
C ARG A 211 -8.69 10.16 10.48
N GLY A 212 -8.07 10.11 9.31
CA GLY A 212 -6.74 9.55 9.11
C GLY A 212 -5.62 10.30 9.83
N PHE A 213 -4.53 9.59 10.09
CA PHE A 213 -3.33 10.17 10.72
C PHE A 213 -2.07 9.34 10.46
N LEU A 214 -0.93 9.95 10.76
CA LEU A 214 0.37 9.31 10.95
C LEU A 214 0.81 9.53 12.40
N ASP A 215 1.39 8.52 13.01
CA ASP A 215 2.00 8.58 14.34
C ASP A 215 3.49 8.32 14.29
N GLY A 216 4.27 9.07 15.06
CA GLY A 216 5.68 8.81 15.35
C GLY A 216 5.86 8.29 16.78
N TRP A 217 6.73 7.26 16.91
CA TRP A 217 6.97 6.55 18.16
C TRP A 217 8.48 6.42 18.44
N ASP A 218 8.86 6.54 19.70
CA ASP A 218 10.22 6.19 20.12
C ASP A 218 10.42 4.68 19.97
N PRO A 219 11.47 4.23 19.24
CA PRO A 219 11.65 2.80 18.97
C PRO A 219 11.98 1.97 20.23
N LYS A 220 12.62 2.56 21.25
CA LYS A 220 13.04 1.83 22.45
C LYS A 220 11.93 1.69 23.48
N THR A 221 11.14 2.74 23.67
CA THR A 221 10.15 2.82 24.75
C THR A 221 8.70 2.66 24.27
N GLY A 222 8.47 2.86 22.96
CA GLY A 222 7.13 2.97 22.41
C GLY A 222 6.40 4.23 22.88
N GLU A 223 7.11 5.26 23.36
CA GLU A 223 6.55 6.55 23.67
C GLU A 223 6.00 7.20 22.41
N HIS A 224 4.78 7.73 22.48
CA HIS A 224 4.16 8.49 21.39
C HIS A 224 4.82 9.87 21.31
N LEU A 225 5.46 10.17 20.18
CA LEU A 225 6.20 11.42 19.98
C LEU A 225 5.34 12.49 19.35
N TRP A 226 4.58 12.14 18.31
CA TRP A 226 3.74 13.07 17.58
C TRP A 226 2.63 12.34 16.81
N ARG A 227 1.55 13.07 16.53
CA ARG A 227 0.49 12.68 15.57
C ARG A 227 0.26 13.80 14.56
N PHE A 228 0.30 13.45 13.28
CA PHE A 228 -0.14 14.30 12.19
C PHE A 228 -1.48 13.81 11.64
N HIS A 229 -2.56 14.57 11.84
CA HIS A 229 -3.83 14.27 11.24
C HIS A 229 -3.86 14.66 9.76
N THR A 230 -4.25 13.74 8.88
CA THR A 230 -4.37 13.98 7.44
C THR A 230 -5.58 14.84 7.09
N ILE A 231 -6.54 14.95 8.00
CA ILE A 231 -7.68 15.86 7.89
C ILE A 231 -7.52 16.93 8.96
N PRO A 232 -7.25 18.19 8.59
CA PRO A 232 -7.07 19.27 9.56
C PRO A 232 -8.40 19.67 10.20
N LYS A 233 -8.39 19.91 11.52
CA LYS A 233 -9.53 20.50 12.23
C LYS A 233 -9.54 22.02 12.05
N PRO A 234 -10.67 22.69 12.33
CA PRO A 234 -10.78 24.14 12.26
C PRO A 234 -9.63 24.87 12.97
N GLY A 235 -9.01 25.80 12.27
CA GLY A 235 -7.85 26.57 12.73
C GLY A 235 -6.49 25.96 12.41
N GLU A 236 -6.42 24.71 11.95
CA GLU A 236 -5.20 24.10 11.40
C GLU A 236 -5.04 24.43 9.92
N LYS A 237 -3.80 24.49 9.43
CA LYS A 237 -3.47 24.75 8.01
C LYS A 237 -4.16 23.72 7.11
N GLY A 238 -4.91 24.18 6.10
CA GLY A 238 -5.67 23.33 5.18
C GLY A 238 -7.13 23.11 5.60
N SER A 239 -7.53 23.52 6.82
CA SER A 239 -8.91 23.37 7.30
C SER A 239 -9.93 24.20 6.51
N GLU A 240 -9.49 25.26 5.86
CA GLU A 240 -10.30 26.08 4.94
C GLU A 240 -10.78 25.30 3.71
N SER A 241 -10.17 24.14 3.43
CA SER A 241 -10.54 23.22 2.34
C SER A 241 -11.69 22.26 2.71
N TRP A 242 -12.24 22.37 3.90
CA TRP A 242 -13.38 21.61 4.40
C TRP A 242 -14.60 22.49 4.68
N GLN A 243 -15.80 21.93 4.62
CA GLN A 243 -17.04 22.64 4.91
C GLN A 243 -17.64 22.15 6.24
N GLY A 244 -17.96 23.09 7.13
CA GLY A 244 -18.63 22.76 8.40
C GLY A 244 -17.89 21.73 9.24
N ASP A 245 -18.56 20.63 9.55
CA ASP A 245 -18.10 19.51 10.39
C ASP A 245 -17.62 18.29 9.57
N GLU A 246 -17.58 18.38 8.25
CA GLU A 246 -17.16 17.27 7.38
C GLU A 246 -15.76 16.72 7.69
N TRP A 247 -14.90 17.54 8.26
CA TRP A 247 -13.56 17.16 8.68
C TRP A 247 -13.56 16.06 9.78
N GLU A 248 -14.62 15.96 10.59
CA GLU A 248 -14.72 14.96 11.66
C GLU A 248 -14.74 13.53 11.12
N HIS A 249 -15.33 13.35 9.94
CA HIS A 249 -15.50 12.06 9.28
C HIS A 249 -14.94 12.05 7.84
N GLY A 250 -13.91 12.86 7.61
CA GLY A 250 -13.37 13.15 6.28
C GLY A 250 -12.54 12.02 5.64
N GLY A 251 -12.25 10.92 6.34
CA GLY A 251 -11.41 9.85 5.81
C GLY A 251 -9.92 10.20 5.83
N GLY A 252 -9.23 10.08 4.68
CA GLY A 252 -7.81 10.38 4.53
C GLY A 252 -6.89 9.32 5.17
N PRO A 253 -7.13 8.02 4.96
CA PRO A 253 -6.32 6.95 5.54
C PRO A 253 -4.90 6.93 4.97
N THR A 254 -3.97 6.29 5.70
CA THR A 254 -2.54 6.21 5.39
C THR A 254 -2.07 4.75 5.39
N TRP A 255 -2.83 3.87 4.77
CA TRP A 255 -2.82 2.42 4.95
C TRP A 255 -1.73 1.65 4.18
N LEU A 256 -0.93 2.29 3.33
CA LEU A 256 0.32 1.75 2.79
C LEU A 256 1.52 2.45 3.42
N ILE A 257 2.71 1.88 3.20
CA ILE A 257 3.96 2.41 3.75
C ILE A 257 4.45 3.60 2.93
N GLY A 258 5.15 4.53 3.58
CA GLY A 258 5.88 5.61 2.94
C GLY A 258 7.32 5.25 2.60
N SER A 259 8.04 6.18 1.97
CA SER A 259 9.48 6.13 1.72
C SER A 259 10.23 7.17 2.54
N TYR A 260 11.54 6.98 2.70
CA TYR A 260 12.39 7.90 3.46
C TYR A 260 13.64 8.31 2.68
N ASP A 261 13.83 9.61 2.55
CA ASP A 261 15.04 10.24 2.02
C ASP A 261 15.93 10.70 3.17
N LYS A 262 17.05 9.98 3.39
CA LYS A 262 18.02 10.31 4.45
C LYS A 262 18.73 11.63 4.21
N GLU A 263 18.94 12.02 2.96
CA GLU A 263 19.66 13.24 2.60
C GLU A 263 18.83 14.48 2.89
N LEU A 264 17.54 14.46 2.51
CA LEU A 264 16.62 15.54 2.78
C LEU A 264 15.99 15.47 4.17
N ASP A 265 16.18 14.35 4.88
CA ASP A 265 15.50 13.99 6.13
C ASP A 265 13.98 14.16 6.02
N LEU A 266 13.39 13.59 4.95
CA LEU A 266 11.96 13.65 4.65
C LEU A 266 11.37 12.25 4.48
N VAL A 267 10.24 12.03 5.12
CA VAL A 267 9.36 10.88 4.87
C VAL A 267 8.29 11.32 3.90
N TYR A 268 8.07 10.52 2.84
CA TYR A 268 6.98 10.72 1.89
C TYR A 268 5.90 9.68 2.14
N TRP A 269 4.67 10.14 2.36
CA TRP A 269 3.57 9.25 2.71
C TRP A 269 2.31 9.62 1.95
N GLY A 270 1.71 8.63 1.28
CA GLY A 270 0.47 8.82 0.54
C GLY A 270 -0.76 8.80 1.44
N VAL A 271 -1.72 9.64 1.13
CA VAL A 271 -3.01 9.74 1.81
C VAL A 271 -4.12 9.23 0.90
N GLY A 272 -5.00 8.43 1.45
CA GLY A 272 -6.10 7.80 0.74
C GLY A 272 -7.36 8.65 0.64
N ASN A 273 -8.46 7.95 0.44
CA ASN A 273 -9.75 8.47 0.04
C ASN A 273 -10.35 9.47 1.03
N LYS A 274 -11.08 10.43 0.45
CA LYS A 274 -12.07 11.22 1.17
C LYS A 274 -13.27 10.34 1.56
N SER A 275 -13.94 10.67 2.64
CA SER A 275 -15.25 10.13 2.99
C SER A 275 -16.29 11.25 3.11
N PRO A 276 -17.52 11.02 2.60
CA PRO A 276 -17.89 9.91 1.70
C PRO A 276 -17.32 10.08 0.28
N TRP A 277 -17.37 9.03 -0.55
CA TRP A 277 -16.98 9.04 -1.97
C TRP A 277 -18.04 9.79 -2.79
N ASN A 278 -18.13 11.07 -2.59
CA ASN A 278 -19.18 11.89 -3.19
C ASN A 278 -18.62 13.23 -3.62
N MET A 279 -18.45 13.39 -4.94
CA MET A 279 -18.16 14.70 -5.53
C MET A 279 -19.45 15.50 -5.59
N ARG A 280 -19.41 16.78 -5.22
CA ARG A 280 -20.57 17.66 -5.24
C ARG A 280 -20.17 19.08 -5.66
N GLU A 281 -21.15 19.79 -6.19
CA GLU A 281 -21.01 21.18 -6.61
C GLU A 281 -20.63 22.05 -5.40
N GLY A 282 -19.67 22.96 -5.61
CA GLY A 282 -19.19 23.86 -4.57
C GLY A 282 -18.35 23.23 -3.47
N ALA A 283 -18.09 21.91 -3.53
CA ALA A 283 -17.17 21.30 -2.59
C ALA A 283 -15.75 21.84 -2.78
N LYS A 284 -15.04 21.89 -1.67
CA LYS A 284 -13.66 22.35 -1.61
C LYS A 284 -12.70 21.17 -1.84
N ASP A 285 -11.39 21.44 -1.80
CA ASP A 285 -10.36 20.46 -2.15
C ASP A 285 -10.23 19.28 -1.17
N ASN A 286 -10.69 19.43 0.08
CA ASN A 286 -10.62 18.41 1.15
C ASN A 286 -9.19 17.97 1.48
N LEU A 287 -8.29 18.92 1.77
CA LEU A 287 -6.91 18.65 2.16
C LEU A 287 -6.86 17.85 3.47
N TYR A 288 -5.99 16.85 3.60
CA TYR A 288 -4.97 16.40 2.65
C TYR A 288 -5.33 15.02 2.06
N THR A 289 -6.62 14.76 1.77
CA THR A 289 -7.00 13.52 1.07
C THR A 289 -6.35 13.43 -0.30
N GLN A 290 -6.14 12.23 -0.82
CA GLN A 290 -5.51 11.94 -2.11
C GLN A 290 -4.22 12.73 -2.37
N SER A 291 -3.40 12.86 -1.35
CA SER A 291 -2.17 13.65 -1.41
C SER A 291 -0.93 12.82 -1.14
N MET A 292 0.21 13.28 -1.64
CA MET A 292 1.53 12.95 -1.13
C MET A 292 1.93 13.98 -0.08
N LEU A 293 2.35 13.52 1.09
CA LEU A 293 2.88 14.36 2.16
C LEU A 293 4.38 14.18 2.26
N ALA A 294 5.12 15.26 2.50
CA ALA A 294 6.51 15.22 2.93
C ALA A 294 6.61 15.72 4.37
N ILE A 295 7.04 14.85 5.27
CA ILE A 295 6.98 15.07 6.71
C ILE A 295 8.38 14.90 7.33
N ARG A 296 8.73 15.75 8.29
CA ARG A 296 9.91 15.57 9.14
C ARG A 296 9.70 14.39 10.09
N PRO A 297 10.54 13.35 10.05
CA PRO A 297 10.33 12.15 10.89
C PRO A 297 10.38 12.43 12.38
N LYS A 298 11.22 13.37 12.84
CA LYS A 298 11.37 13.71 14.27
C LYS A 298 10.19 14.44 14.88
N THR A 299 9.48 15.25 14.09
CA THR A 299 8.48 16.20 14.61
C THR A 299 7.08 15.99 14.08
N GLY A 300 6.91 15.22 12.99
CA GLY A 300 5.64 15.11 12.29
C GLY A 300 5.28 16.38 11.50
N GLU A 301 6.18 17.34 11.36
CA GLU A 301 5.95 18.60 10.64
C GLU A 301 5.77 18.37 9.15
N LEU A 302 4.66 18.87 8.58
CA LEU A 302 4.39 18.86 7.14
C LEU A 302 5.22 19.96 6.45
N ILE A 303 6.16 19.54 5.60
CA ILE A 303 7.04 20.44 4.84
C ILE A 303 6.38 20.84 3.53
N TRP A 304 5.84 19.87 2.78
CA TRP A 304 5.06 20.12 1.58
C TRP A 304 4.03 19.00 1.35
N HIS A 305 3.03 19.30 0.52
CA HIS A 305 2.10 18.29 0.00
C HIS A 305 1.84 18.53 -1.48
N TYR A 306 1.42 17.47 -2.19
CA TYR A 306 0.88 17.53 -3.54
C TYR A 306 -0.42 16.73 -3.58
N GLN A 307 -1.53 17.36 -3.97
CA GLN A 307 -2.83 16.70 -4.04
C GLN A 307 -3.13 16.24 -5.47
N PHE A 308 -3.26 14.93 -5.68
CA PHE A 308 -3.46 14.32 -6.99
C PHE A 308 -4.89 14.44 -7.50
N THR A 309 -5.87 14.34 -6.60
CA THR A 309 -7.30 14.35 -6.95
C THR A 309 -8.07 15.17 -5.91
N PRO A 310 -8.16 16.52 -6.08
CA PRO A 310 -8.98 17.34 -5.20
C PRO A 310 -10.46 16.95 -5.26
N ASN A 311 -11.18 17.01 -4.12
CA ASN A 311 -12.60 16.66 -3.99
C ASN A 311 -12.94 15.29 -4.60
N ASP A 312 -12.10 14.28 -4.37
CA ASP A 312 -12.28 12.94 -4.93
C ASP A 312 -13.59 12.29 -4.49
N GLY A 313 -14.29 11.64 -5.41
CA GLY A 313 -15.46 10.81 -5.17
C GLY A 313 -15.32 9.39 -5.73
N PHE A 314 -14.13 9.05 -6.22
CA PHE A 314 -13.92 7.81 -6.97
C PHE A 314 -13.04 6.80 -6.24
N ASP A 315 -12.68 7.08 -4.97
CA ASP A 315 -11.76 6.24 -4.20
C ASP A 315 -10.35 6.17 -4.82
N TYR A 316 -9.86 7.30 -5.35
CA TYR A 316 -8.53 7.35 -5.94
C TYR A 316 -7.43 7.56 -4.90
N ASP A 317 -7.33 6.60 -3.96
CA ASP A 317 -6.26 6.59 -2.96
C ASP A 317 -4.88 6.92 -3.54
N ALA A 318 -4.20 7.89 -2.97
CA ALA A 318 -2.84 8.24 -3.36
C ALA A 318 -1.76 7.54 -2.52
N VAL A 319 -2.12 6.44 -1.86
CA VAL A 319 -1.24 5.67 -0.96
C VAL A 319 -0.21 4.80 -1.68
N ASN A 320 -0.28 4.69 -3.00
CA ASN A 320 0.66 3.88 -3.79
C ASN A 320 2.11 4.27 -3.50
N ASP A 321 3.01 3.29 -3.59
CA ASP A 321 4.42 3.47 -3.22
C ASP A 321 5.05 4.73 -3.83
N PRO A 322 5.57 5.65 -3.01
CA PRO A 322 6.38 6.77 -3.48
C PRO A 322 7.81 6.31 -3.73
N ILE A 323 8.14 5.93 -4.95
CA ILE A 323 9.50 5.52 -5.32
C ILE A 323 10.39 6.74 -5.43
N LEU A 324 11.53 6.72 -4.73
CA LEU A 324 12.53 7.76 -4.79
C LEU A 324 13.66 7.36 -5.74
N THR A 325 13.97 8.26 -6.67
CA THR A 325 15.07 8.06 -7.63
C THR A 325 15.66 9.39 -8.08
N GLU A 326 16.67 9.32 -8.94
CA GLU A 326 17.23 10.47 -9.65
C GLU A 326 17.17 10.20 -11.15
N ILE A 327 16.57 11.12 -11.88
CA ILE A 327 16.43 11.02 -13.33
C ILE A 327 16.73 12.36 -13.98
N GLU A 328 17.06 12.32 -15.27
CA GLU A 328 17.15 13.54 -16.07
C GLU A 328 15.76 14.03 -16.46
N VAL A 329 15.44 15.27 -16.15
CA VAL A 329 14.23 15.97 -16.60
C VAL A 329 14.64 17.30 -17.22
N ASP A 330 14.31 17.51 -18.49
CA ASP A 330 14.66 18.73 -19.25
C ASP A 330 16.18 19.04 -19.23
N GLY A 331 17.02 18.02 -19.44
CA GLY A 331 18.47 18.15 -19.47
C GLY A 331 19.13 18.39 -18.11
N LYS A 332 18.42 18.18 -17.00
CA LYS A 332 18.93 18.37 -15.62
C LYS A 332 18.65 17.14 -14.76
N GLN A 333 19.66 16.70 -14.03
CA GLN A 333 19.46 15.69 -13.00
C GLN A 333 18.55 16.23 -11.89
N ARG A 334 17.50 15.47 -11.56
CA ARG A 334 16.50 15.81 -10.56
C ARG A 334 16.31 14.70 -9.56
N LYS A 335 16.25 15.05 -8.29
CA LYS A 335 15.78 14.16 -7.23
C LYS A 335 14.27 14.11 -7.28
N VAL A 336 13.73 12.96 -7.66
CA VAL A 336 12.29 12.82 -7.91
C VAL A 336 11.65 11.76 -7.04
N LEU A 337 10.36 11.95 -6.85
CA LEU A 337 9.40 10.96 -6.39
C LEU A 337 8.53 10.59 -7.58
N ILE A 338 8.46 9.30 -7.91
CA ILE A 338 7.59 8.79 -8.98
C ILE A 338 6.47 7.93 -8.40
N GLN A 339 5.27 8.06 -8.97
CA GLN A 339 4.11 7.28 -8.54
C GLN A 339 3.14 7.02 -9.70
N ALA A 340 2.79 5.75 -9.96
CA ALA A 340 1.59 5.41 -10.71
C ALA A 340 0.40 5.47 -9.76
N ASN A 341 -0.49 6.45 -9.94
CA ASN A 341 -1.59 6.73 -9.04
C ASN A 341 -2.88 6.00 -9.46
N ARG A 342 -3.78 5.71 -8.50
CA ARG A 342 -5.10 5.10 -8.80
C ARG A 342 -5.86 5.87 -9.85
N ASN A 343 -5.73 7.19 -9.89
CA ASN A 343 -6.45 8.06 -10.82
C ASN A 343 -6.08 7.90 -12.31
N GLY A 344 -5.11 7.03 -12.62
CA GLY A 344 -4.72 6.68 -13.99
C GLY A 344 -3.58 7.51 -14.57
N PHE A 345 -2.98 8.41 -13.78
CA PHE A 345 -1.81 9.18 -14.17
C PHE A 345 -0.55 8.71 -13.45
N PHE A 346 0.57 8.73 -14.17
CA PHE A 346 1.92 8.54 -13.65
C PHE A 346 2.53 9.92 -13.39
N TYR A 347 2.94 10.15 -12.14
CA TYR A 347 3.44 11.44 -11.69
C TYR A 347 4.93 11.38 -11.42
N VAL A 348 5.61 12.48 -11.75
CA VAL A 348 7.00 12.78 -11.40
C VAL A 348 7.01 14.10 -10.63
N LEU A 349 7.33 14.05 -9.35
CA LEU A 349 7.43 15.22 -8.48
C LEU A 349 8.88 15.49 -8.12
N ASP A 350 9.29 16.76 -8.05
CA ASP A 350 10.52 17.15 -7.37
C ASP A 350 10.37 16.86 -5.88
N ARG A 351 11.14 15.89 -5.36
CA ARG A 351 10.94 15.42 -3.99
C ARG A 351 11.39 16.39 -2.90
N SER A 352 12.14 17.44 -3.26
CA SER A 352 12.57 18.47 -2.32
C SER A 352 11.45 19.46 -1.96
N ASN A 353 10.49 19.67 -2.86
CA ASN A 353 9.49 20.74 -2.71
C ASN A 353 8.06 20.38 -3.18
N GLY A 354 7.86 19.18 -3.72
CA GLY A 354 6.56 18.70 -4.20
C GLY A 354 6.11 19.25 -5.55
N LYS A 355 6.95 19.99 -6.27
CA LYS A 355 6.59 20.54 -7.58
C LYS A 355 6.36 19.43 -8.59
N LEU A 356 5.22 19.50 -9.30
CA LEU A 356 4.96 18.59 -10.43
C LEU A 356 5.92 18.89 -11.58
N LEU A 357 6.61 17.84 -12.05
CA LEU A 357 7.51 17.90 -13.20
C LEU A 357 6.87 17.26 -14.44
N ARG A 358 6.17 16.11 -14.24
CA ARG A 358 5.46 15.38 -15.31
C ARG A 358 4.22 14.69 -14.75
N ALA A 359 3.18 14.58 -15.59
CA ALA A 359 2.01 13.77 -15.32
C ALA A 359 1.44 13.25 -16.65
N ASN A 360 1.50 11.93 -16.86
CA ASN A 360 1.03 11.28 -18.08
C ASN A 360 0.07 10.16 -17.77
N LYS A 361 -0.95 9.94 -18.63
CA LYS A 361 -1.81 8.77 -18.54
C LYS A 361 -0.96 7.51 -18.74
N PHE A 362 -1.06 6.54 -17.83
CA PHE A 362 -0.35 5.26 -17.94
C PHE A 362 -1.31 4.08 -18.19
N VAL A 363 -2.63 4.32 -18.18
CA VAL A 363 -3.67 3.37 -18.54
C VAL A 363 -4.40 3.83 -19.79
N ASP A 364 -5.05 2.90 -20.47
CA ASP A 364 -5.61 3.16 -21.79
C ASP A 364 -6.84 4.07 -21.75
N LYS A 365 -7.63 4.00 -20.68
CA LYS A 365 -8.86 4.78 -20.55
C LYS A 365 -8.88 5.58 -19.24
N VAL A 366 -8.94 6.90 -19.35
CA VAL A 366 -9.14 7.85 -18.25
C VAL A 366 -10.23 8.81 -18.70
N THR A 367 -11.39 8.81 -18.00
CA THR A 367 -12.55 9.62 -18.38
C THR A 367 -12.94 10.66 -17.35
N TRP A 368 -12.36 10.60 -16.15
CA TRP A 368 -12.65 11.56 -15.09
C TRP A 368 -11.96 12.91 -15.30
N ALA A 369 -10.80 12.91 -15.97
CA ALA A 369 -10.02 14.09 -16.29
C ALA A 369 -9.42 13.98 -17.70
N ASP A 370 -9.30 15.12 -18.37
CA ASP A 370 -8.72 15.22 -19.71
C ASP A 370 -7.19 15.21 -19.64
N GLY A 371 -6.62 15.72 -18.55
CA GLY A 371 -5.19 15.80 -18.28
C GLY A 371 -4.90 16.39 -16.91
N ILE A 372 -3.61 16.62 -16.65
CA ILE A 372 -3.12 17.39 -15.50
C ILE A 372 -2.43 18.64 -16.02
N ASP A 373 -2.84 19.79 -15.54
CA ASP A 373 -2.19 21.06 -15.82
C ASP A 373 -0.85 21.09 -15.08
N ILE A 374 0.25 21.16 -15.81
CA ILE A 374 1.62 21.08 -15.24
C ILE A 374 1.98 22.34 -14.45
N GLU A 375 1.44 23.49 -14.79
CA GLU A 375 1.76 24.75 -14.10
C GLU A 375 1.08 24.82 -12.72
N THR A 376 -0.19 24.44 -12.67
CA THR A 376 -0.97 24.45 -11.42
C THR A 376 -0.89 23.15 -10.63
N GLY A 377 -0.48 22.04 -11.27
CA GLY A 377 -0.49 20.70 -10.71
C GLY A 377 -1.91 20.12 -10.58
N ARG A 378 -2.94 20.76 -11.14
CA ARG A 378 -4.34 20.35 -10.93
C ARG A 378 -4.90 19.54 -12.09
N PRO A 379 -5.81 18.59 -11.82
CA PRO A 379 -6.50 17.85 -12.88
C PRO A 379 -7.45 18.77 -13.67
N ILE A 380 -7.49 18.60 -14.98
CA ILE A 380 -8.46 19.21 -15.89
C ILE A 380 -9.68 18.30 -15.90
N ILE A 381 -10.65 18.58 -15.02
CA ILE A 381 -11.84 17.76 -14.84
C ILE A 381 -12.65 17.70 -16.14
N SER A 382 -13.02 16.49 -16.60
CA SER A 382 -13.78 16.30 -17.84
C SER A 382 -15.21 16.86 -17.74
N GLU A 383 -15.78 17.26 -18.88
CA GLU A 383 -17.16 17.73 -18.94
C GLU A 383 -18.17 16.67 -18.46
N ARG A 384 -17.86 15.39 -18.66
CA ARG A 384 -18.66 14.26 -18.16
C ARG A 384 -18.79 14.32 -16.63
N VAL A 385 -17.68 14.51 -15.91
CA VAL A 385 -17.68 14.61 -14.45
C VAL A 385 -18.31 15.91 -13.97
N LYS A 386 -18.06 17.02 -14.64
CA LYS A 386 -18.74 18.30 -14.31
C LYS A 386 -20.26 18.18 -14.42
N ASN A 387 -20.76 17.50 -15.46
CA ASN A 387 -22.19 17.24 -15.61
C ASN A 387 -22.72 16.32 -14.50
N MET A 388 -22.01 15.24 -14.19
CA MET A 388 -22.37 14.34 -13.10
C MET A 388 -22.47 15.07 -11.75
N ILE A 389 -21.51 15.93 -11.43
CA ILE A 389 -21.51 16.73 -10.18
C ILE A 389 -22.77 17.62 -10.12
N LYS A 390 -23.15 18.21 -11.25
CA LYS A 390 -24.31 19.10 -11.35
C LYS A 390 -25.66 18.34 -11.28
N THR A 391 -25.76 17.19 -11.95
CA THR A 391 -27.03 16.48 -12.10
C THR A 391 -27.23 15.36 -11.09
N GLY A 392 -26.16 14.78 -10.54
CA GLY A 392 -26.19 13.58 -9.70
C GLY A 392 -26.50 12.30 -10.47
N GLU A 393 -26.44 12.33 -11.82
CA GLU A 393 -26.77 11.17 -12.66
C GLU A 393 -25.66 10.11 -12.66
N THR A 394 -26.09 8.86 -12.88
CA THR A 394 -25.17 7.75 -13.08
C THR A 394 -24.25 8.02 -14.27
N THR A 395 -22.96 7.88 -14.06
CA THR A 395 -21.94 8.24 -15.05
C THR A 395 -20.89 7.12 -15.18
N GLU A 396 -20.53 6.81 -16.42
CA GLU A 396 -19.42 5.89 -16.70
C GLU A 396 -18.08 6.57 -16.42
N ILE A 397 -17.29 6.01 -15.49
CA ILE A 397 -15.99 6.53 -15.05
C ILE A 397 -14.90 5.47 -15.22
N TRP A 398 -13.77 5.88 -15.75
CA TRP A 398 -12.53 5.11 -15.87
C TRP A 398 -11.34 5.93 -15.36
N PRO A 399 -10.42 5.31 -14.60
CA PRO A 399 -10.56 3.99 -13.98
C PRO A 399 -11.68 3.95 -12.94
N SER A 400 -12.05 2.76 -12.49
CA SER A 400 -12.95 2.57 -11.33
C SER A 400 -12.21 2.80 -10.01
N ALA A 401 -12.83 2.49 -8.86
CA ALA A 401 -12.16 2.46 -7.56
C ALA A 401 -10.99 1.46 -7.46
N PHE A 402 -10.92 0.47 -8.34
CA PHE A 402 -9.70 -0.36 -8.46
C PHE A 402 -8.49 0.46 -8.91
N GLY A 403 -8.74 1.61 -9.54
CA GLY A 403 -7.71 2.50 -10.04
C GLY A 403 -7.06 2.01 -11.34
N GLY A 404 -6.23 2.83 -11.94
CA GLY A 404 -5.30 2.41 -12.98
C GLY A 404 -4.22 1.48 -12.44
N LYS A 405 -3.95 1.57 -11.14
CA LYS A 405 -3.12 0.71 -10.30
C LYS A 405 -3.69 0.71 -8.88
N ASN A 406 -3.56 -0.40 -8.16
CA ASN A 406 -3.96 -0.47 -6.76
C ASN A 406 -2.75 -0.76 -5.85
N LEU A 407 -2.97 -1.49 -4.75
CA LEU A 407 -2.00 -1.76 -3.68
C LEU A 407 -0.74 -2.55 -4.11
N ALA A 408 -0.81 -3.32 -5.19
CA ALA A 408 0.32 -4.11 -5.61
C ALA A 408 1.53 -3.23 -5.94
N PRO A 409 2.74 -3.55 -5.42
CA PRO A 409 3.89 -2.65 -5.51
C PRO A 409 4.36 -2.40 -6.95
N MET A 410 4.93 -1.22 -7.18
CA MET A 410 5.77 -0.89 -8.33
C MET A 410 7.22 -1.29 -8.04
N SER A 411 8.05 -1.30 -9.09
CA SER A 411 9.50 -1.30 -8.98
C SER A 411 10.13 -0.33 -9.98
N TYR A 412 11.37 0.06 -9.71
CA TYR A 412 12.16 0.90 -10.62
C TYR A 412 13.55 0.29 -10.77
N SER A 413 14.01 0.15 -11.99
CA SER A 413 15.35 -0.32 -12.29
C SER A 413 16.26 0.86 -12.67
N PRO A 414 17.24 1.23 -11.84
CA PRO A 414 18.19 2.29 -12.18
C PRO A 414 19.10 1.90 -13.36
N THR A 415 19.22 0.60 -13.66
CA THR A 415 20.01 0.10 -14.79
C THR A 415 19.34 0.35 -16.13
N THR A 416 18.01 0.22 -16.18
CA THR A 416 17.24 0.41 -17.43
C THR A 416 16.57 1.78 -17.51
N GLY A 417 16.45 2.50 -16.37
CA GLY A 417 15.68 3.75 -16.26
C GLY A 417 14.17 3.54 -16.25
N LEU A 418 13.68 2.29 -16.19
CA LEU A 418 12.27 1.97 -16.33
C LEU A 418 11.59 1.71 -14.97
N ALA A 419 10.38 2.24 -14.84
CA ALA A 419 9.45 1.87 -13.79
C ALA A 419 8.50 0.76 -14.27
N TYR A 420 8.25 -0.24 -13.42
CA TYR A 420 7.37 -1.36 -13.72
C TYR A 420 6.13 -1.30 -12.83
N ALA A 421 4.96 -1.25 -13.45
CA ALA A 421 3.69 -1.16 -12.76
C ALA A 421 2.69 -2.18 -13.30
N ASN A 422 2.03 -2.92 -12.40
CA ASN A 422 0.84 -3.66 -12.75
C ASN A 422 -0.35 -2.71 -12.83
N THR A 423 -1.15 -2.82 -13.87
CA THR A 423 -2.25 -1.91 -14.16
C THR A 423 -3.59 -2.64 -14.22
N PHE A 424 -4.67 -1.89 -14.01
CA PHE A 424 -6.04 -2.38 -14.20
C PHE A 424 -6.73 -1.64 -15.33
N ASN A 425 -7.57 -2.37 -16.07
CA ASN A 425 -8.44 -1.82 -17.11
C ASN A 425 -9.89 -2.14 -16.73
N ILE A 426 -10.37 -1.54 -15.64
CA ILE A 426 -11.69 -1.75 -15.07
C ILE A 426 -12.35 -0.39 -14.87
N GLY A 427 -13.55 -0.21 -15.45
CA GLY A 427 -14.40 0.96 -15.24
C GLY A 427 -15.54 0.68 -14.27
N TRP A 428 -16.38 1.66 -14.08
CA TRP A 428 -17.64 1.51 -13.35
C TRP A 428 -18.69 2.54 -13.79
N TYR A 429 -19.94 2.19 -13.58
CA TYR A 429 -21.04 3.14 -13.51
C TYR A 429 -21.10 3.63 -12.07
N TYR A 430 -20.95 4.93 -11.87
CA TYR A 430 -20.89 5.56 -10.56
C TYR A 430 -22.08 6.53 -10.42
N THR A 431 -22.73 6.50 -9.24
CA THR A 431 -23.84 7.42 -8.89
C THR A 431 -23.56 8.00 -7.51
N PRO A 432 -23.37 9.32 -7.35
CA PRO A 432 -23.25 9.93 -6.02
C PRO A 432 -24.58 9.81 -5.27
N VAL A 433 -24.53 9.45 -3.99
CA VAL A 433 -25.72 9.38 -3.13
C VAL A 433 -25.45 10.06 -1.79
N LYS A 434 -26.46 10.74 -1.26
CA LYS A 434 -26.38 11.30 0.08
C LYS A 434 -26.43 10.16 1.10
N GLN A 435 -25.50 10.17 2.04
CA GLN A 435 -25.43 9.21 3.14
C GLN A 435 -25.12 9.97 4.43
N GLU A 436 -25.76 9.59 5.53
CA GLU A 436 -25.45 10.10 6.85
C GLU A 436 -24.38 9.21 7.51
N TYR A 437 -23.46 9.83 8.23
CA TYR A 437 -22.47 9.11 9.00
C TYR A 437 -23.09 8.28 10.12
N LYS A 438 -22.59 7.04 10.27
CA LYS A 438 -22.89 6.18 11.41
C LYS A 438 -21.62 5.46 11.84
N LYS A 439 -21.25 5.59 13.11
CA LYS A 439 -20.08 4.95 13.69
C LYS A 439 -20.02 3.46 13.38
N GLY A 440 -18.87 2.98 12.88
CA GLY A 440 -18.63 1.58 12.55
C GLY A 440 -19.40 1.05 11.33
N VAL A 441 -20.00 1.91 10.54
CA VAL A 441 -20.72 1.57 9.31
C VAL A 441 -20.02 2.19 8.12
N PHE A 442 -19.96 1.49 6.98
CA PHE A 442 -19.42 2.04 5.75
C PHE A 442 -20.08 3.37 5.38
N TYR A 443 -19.25 4.40 5.22
CA TYR A 443 -19.64 5.76 4.85
C TYR A 443 -19.11 6.09 3.45
N VAL A 444 -19.62 5.37 2.45
CA VAL A 444 -19.14 5.44 1.06
C VAL A 444 -19.84 6.55 0.28
N GLY A 445 -21.16 6.74 0.41
CA GLY A 445 -21.89 7.81 -0.28
C GLY A 445 -21.95 7.66 -1.80
N ALA A 446 -21.84 6.44 -2.31
CA ALA A 446 -21.91 6.11 -3.72
C ALA A 446 -22.63 4.78 -3.97
N LYS A 447 -23.29 4.68 -5.15
CA LYS A 447 -23.68 3.40 -5.75
C LYS A 447 -22.85 3.19 -6.98
N PHE A 448 -22.48 1.94 -7.26
CA PHE A 448 -21.64 1.62 -8.40
C PHE A 448 -21.92 0.22 -8.95
N GLU A 449 -21.62 0.05 -10.23
CA GLU A 449 -21.64 -1.21 -10.95
C GLU A 449 -20.36 -1.30 -11.79
N TRP A 450 -19.67 -2.45 -11.73
CA TRP A 450 -18.39 -2.64 -12.42
C TRP A 450 -18.57 -2.82 -13.92
N ILE A 451 -17.70 -2.19 -14.69
CA ILE A 451 -17.57 -2.41 -16.14
C ILE A 451 -16.29 -3.22 -16.33
N LEU A 452 -16.47 -4.51 -16.63
CA LEU A 452 -15.37 -5.42 -16.94
C LEU A 452 -15.20 -5.48 -18.46
N PRO A 453 -13.98 -5.22 -18.99
CA PRO A 453 -13.73 -5.33 -20.42
C PRO A 453 -13.70 -6.82 -20.86
N ASP A 454 -13.96 -7.06 -22.13
CA ASP A 454 -13.81 -8.39 -22.76
C ASP A 454 -12.34 -8.77 -22.90
N GLU A 455 -11.47 -7.79 -23.10
CA GLU A 455 -10.02 -7.89 -23.21
C GLU A 455 -9.33 -7.98 -21.83
N PRO A 456 -7.99 -8.17 -21.76
CA PRO A 456 -7.29 -8.29 -20.49
C PRO A 456 -7.63 -7.20 -19.50
N LYS A 457 -7.95 -7.59 -18.25
CA LYS A 457 -8.36 -6.70 -17.16
C LYS A 457 -7.19 -5.92 -16.56
N GLY A 458 -5.98 -6.20 -17.01
CA GLY A 458 -4.77 -5.52 -16.56
C GLY A 458 -3.53 -5.96 -17.33
N TYR A 459 -2.45 -5.20 -17.15
CA TYR A 459 -1.16 -5.39 -17.79
C TYR A 459 -0.03 -5.17 -16.79
N LEU A 460 1.13 -5.75 -17.08
CA LEU A 460 2.40 -5.27 -16.53
C LEU A 460 2.98 -4.28 -17.55
N LYS A 461 3.13 -3.03 -17.15
CA LYS A 461 3.68 -1.96 -18.00
C LYS A 461 5.09 -1.58 -17.54
N ALA A 462 6.00 -1.41 -18.49
CA ALA A 462 7.28 -0.73 -18.31
C ALA A 462 7.11 0.71 -18.79
N ILE A 463 7.47 1.67 -17.93
CA ILE A 463 7.25 3.11 -18.13
C ILE A 463 8.61 3.78 -18.06
N ASP A 464 8.96 4.50 -19.15
CA ASP A 464 10.17 5.30 -19.27
C ASP A 464 9.97 6.70 -18.67
#